data_ba2e033e7139290bfa62f7829ec3122f
#
_entry.id   ba2e033e7139290bfa62f7829ec3122f
#
_cell.length_a   1.000
_cell.length_b   1.000
_cell.length_c   1.000
_cell.angle_alpha   90.00
_cell.angle_beta   90.00
_cell.angle_gamma   90.00
#
_symmetry.space_group_name_H-M   'P 1'
#
loop_
_entity.id
_entity.type
_entity.pdbx_description
1 polymer ?
#
loop_
_entity_poly.entity_id
_entity_poly.type
_entity_poly.pdbx_seq_one_letter_code
_entity_poly.pdbx_strand_id
1 'polypeptide(L)'
;MFFTSFFMQIDRETGLILEGGGMRGVFTSGVLDAFMKYDVYFRYTVAVSAGACNGLSYVSRQPRRARISNIDMLAKYDYIGLRHLVTQGCIFDPELLYHRFPYELVPYDYDEYFRNCRRGEVFEMVTTNCQTGFAEYLTETSGDSHRLNELARASSSLPYVSKIVNFDGKPMLDGGIVDSIPVMHSIEMGHNTNVVICTRNKGWRDTGRDHKQPKFVYRNYPRLRVALSHRIEVYNRQLDLIDELEEQGKILVVRPMNPVVVGRMEKDVNKLEALYEEGFQLGEQFVK
;
A
#
# COMPACT_ATOMS: atom_id res chain seq x y z
N MET A 1 -16.70 34.09 -1.41
CA MET A 1 -15.44 33.70 -0.78
C MET A 1 -14.66 32.99 -1.88
N PHE A 2 -13.70 33.66 -2.52
CA PHE A 2 -12.99 33.17 -3.68
C PHE A 2 -12.02 32.08 -3.24
N PHE A 3 -12.26 30.84 -3.66
CA PHE A 3 -11.25 29.79 -3.63
C PHE A 3 -10.13 30.18 -4.62
N THR A 4 -9.05 30.72 -4.10
CA THR A 4 -7.78 30.76 -4.84
C THR A 4 -7.31 29.32 -4.87
N SER A 5 -7.62 28.60 -5.98
CA SER A 5 -7.01 27.31 -6.25
C SER A 5 -5.53 27.54 -6.49
N PHE A 6 -4.72 27.31 -5.49
CA PHE A 6 -3.32 27.02 -5.71
C PHE A 6 -3.31 25.69 -6.46
N PHE A 7 -3.24 25.73 -7.79
CA PHE A 7 -2.91 24.56 -8.57
C PHE A 7 -1.48 24.17 -8.20
N MET A 8 -1.34 23.28 -7.23
CA MET A 8 -0.08 22.59 -7.01
C MET A 8 0.13 21.74 -8.27
N GLN A 9 1.02 22.18 -9.14
CA GLN A 9 1.26 21.53 -10.42
C GLN A 9 1.97 20.21 -10.13
N ILE A 10 1.37 19.10 -10.52
CA ILE A 10 2.04 17.80 -10.52
C ILE A 10 3.19 17.91 -11.52
N ASP A 11 4.40 17.83 -11.02
CA ASP A 11 5.63 17.88 -11.79
C ASP A 11 6.46 16.58 -11.62
N ARG A 12 7.65 16.57 -12.18
CA ARG A 12 8.54 15.40 -12.13
C ARG A 12 9.10 15.11 -10.75
N GLU A 13 9.08 16.09 -9.84
CA GLU A 13 9.60 15.99 -8.47
C GLU A 13 8.47 15.62 -7.47
N THR A 14 7.21 15.60 -7.95
CA THR A 14 6.08 15.23 -7.11
C THR A 14 6.12 13.74 -6.75
N GLY A 15 6.09 13.44 -5.47
CA GLY A 15 6.02 12.07 -4.95
C GLY A 15 4.59 11.55 -4.89
N LEU A 16 4.41 10.25 -5.14
CA LEU A 16 3.16 9.53 -4.94
C LEU A 16 3.29 8.59 -3.74
N ILE A 17 2.42 8.75 -2.75
CA ILE A 17 2.40 7.93 -1.54
C ILE A 17 1.13 7.06 -1.52
N LEU A 18 1.31 5.74 -1.40
CA LEU A 18 0.22 4.77 -1.39
C LEU A 18 0.12 4.11 -0.01
N GLU A 19 -0.92 4.48 0.74
CA GLU A 19 -1.18 3.90 2.05
C GLU A 19 -1.48 2.40 1.96
N GLY A 20 -1.06 1.65 2.97
CA GLY A 20 -1.46 0.27 3.19
C GLY A 20 -2.91 0.15 3.70
N GLY A 21 -3.57 -0.99 3.49
CA GLY A 21 -4.96 -1.09 3.94
C GLY A 21 -5.63 -2.45 3.80
N GLY A 22 -4.93 -3.48 3.32
CA GLY A 22 -5.57 -4.75 2.94
C GLY A 22 -6.63 -4.51 1.86
N MET A 23 -7.83 -5.08 2.00
CA MET A 23 -8.89 -4.95 1.00
C MET A 23 -9.42 -3.52 0.84
N ARG A 24 -9.15 -2.59 1.76
CA ARG A 24 -9.45 -1.17 1.54
C ARG A 24 -8.63 -0.56 0.40
N GLY A 25 -7.51 -1.19 0.05
CA GLY A 25 -6.67 -0.77 -1.07
C GLY A 25 -7.36 -0.82 -2.44
N VAL A 26 -8.56 -1.38 -2.56
CA VAL A 26 -9.36 -1.27 -3.81
C VAL A 26 -9.72 0.18 -4.14
N PHE A 27 -9.83 1.06 -3.13
CA PHE A 27 -9.94 2.50 -3.34
C PHE A 27 -8.71 3.05 -4.09
N THR A 28 -7.52 2.70 -3.60
CA THR A 28 -6.25 3.06 -4.25
C THR A 28 -6.19 2.53 -5.69
N SER A 29 -6.67 1.29 -5.92
CA SER A 29 -6.76 0.73 -7.28
C SER A 29 -7.61 1.59 -8.20
N GLY A 30 -8.76 2.07 -7.72
CA GLY A 30 -9.65 2.96 -8.50
C GLY A 30 -8.97 4.28 -8.85
N VAL A 31 -8.32 4.93 -7.86
CA VAL A 31 -7.59 6.20 -8.09
C VAL A 31 -6.47 6.00 -9.11
N LEU A 32 -5.66 4.94 -8.97
CA LEU A 32 -4.55 4.66 -9.89
C LEU A 32 -5.04 4.31 -11.30
N ASP A 33 -6.17 3.62 -11.44
CA ASP A 33 -6.79 3.35 -12.73
C ASP A 33 -7.29 4.62 -13.41
N ALA A 34 -7.81 5.58 -12.64
CA ALA A 34 -8.15 6.90 -13.16
C ALA A 34 -6.88 7.66 -13.59
N PHE A 35 -5.81 7.65 -12.81
CA PHE A 35 -4.53 8.27 -13.21
C PHE A 35 -4.00 7.65 -14.49
N MET A 36 -4.01 6.34 -14.65
CA MET A 36 -3.59 5.64 -15.87
C MET A 36 -4.46 6.01 -17.08
N LYS A 37 -5.78 6.16 -16.88
CA LYS A 37 -6.71 6.60 -17.96
C LYS A 37 -6.36 7.97 -18.54
N TYR A 38 -5.79 8.85 -17.73
CA TYR A 38 -5.41 10.20 -18.11
C TYR A 38 -3.89 10.37 -18.30
N ASP A 39 -3.14 9.28 -18.44
CA ASP A 39 -1.69 9.26 -18.62
C ASP A 39 -0.90 10.02 -17.55
N VAL A 40 -1.44 10.06 -16.33
CA VAL A 40 -0.77 10.67 -15.16
C VAL A 40 0.11 9.63 -14.49
N TYR A 41 1.43 9.82 -14.54
CA TYR A 41 2.43 8.93 -13.96
C TYR A 41 3.48 9.72 -13.17
N PHE A 42 3.72 9.25 -11.94
CA PHE A 42 4.70 9.83 -11.05
C PHE A 42 6.05 9.14 -11.21
N ARG A 43 7.13 9.90 -11.16
CA ARG A 43 8.49 9.33 -11.24
C ARG A 43 8.95 8.69 -9.94
N TYR A 44 8.44 9.16 -8.82
CA TYR A 44 8.70 8.58 -7.51
C TYR A 44 7.40 8.12 -6.88
N THR A 45 7.38 6.87 -6.48
CA THR A 45 6.25 6.27 -5.76
C THR A 45 6.78 5.48 -4.57
N VAL A 46 6.24 5.73 -3.39
CA VAL A 46 6.50 4.92 -2.20
C VAL A 46 5.19 4.34 -1.68
N ALA A 47 5.19 3.04 -1.41
CA ALA A 47 3.97 2.28 -1.19
C ALA A 47 4.09 1.24 -0.08
N VAL A 48 3.00 0.96 0.58
CA VAL A 48 2.94 0.07 1.75
C VAL A 48 1.89 -1.01 1.54
N SER A 49 2.24 -2.30 1.77
CA SER A 49 1.26 -3.38 1.86
C SER A 49 0.39 -3.49 0.59
N ALA A 50 -0.93 -3.43 0.72
CA ALA A 50 -1.85 -3.40 -0.42
C ALA A 50 -1.56 -2.24 -1.39
N GLY A 51 -1.07 -1.10 -0.88
CA GLY A 51 -0.58 0.02 -1.71
C GLY A 51 0.59 -0.41 -2.60
N ALA A 52 1.52 -1.24 -2.09
CA ALA A 52 2.63 -1.78 -2.87
C ALA A 52 2.14 -2.71 -3.99
N CYS A 53 1.21 -3.62 -3.70
CA CYS A 53 0.63 -4.51 -4.71
C CYS A 53 -0.12 -3.73 -5.81
N ASN A 54 -0.85 -2.68 -5.44
CA ASN A 54 -1.55 -1.81 -6.39
C ASN A 54 -0.57 -0.95 -7.21
N GLY A 55 0.47 -0.42 -6.54
CA GLY A 55 1.54 0.36 -7.16
C GLY A 55 2.30 -0.43 -8.22
N LEU A 56 2.52 -1.74 -8.03
CA LEU A 56 3.10 -2.60 -9.08
C LEU A 56 2.27 -2.57 -10.37
N SER A 57 0.94 -2.67 -10.29
CA SER A 57 0.07 -2.58 -11.46
C SER A 57 0.15 -1.21 -12.16
N TYR A 58 0.29 -0.14 -11.37
CA TYR A 58 0.44 1.22 -11.86
C TYR A 58 1.79 1.45 -12.54
N VAL A 59 2.90 1.06 -11.92
CA VAL A 59 4.25 1.21 -12.49
C VAL A 59 4.44 0.33 -13.71
N SER A 60 3.79 -0.84 -13.77
CA SER A 60 3.75 -1.70 -14.98
C SER A 60 2.70 -1.30 -16.01
N ARG A 61 2.04 -0.13 -15.86
CA ARG A 61 1.08 0.42 -16.84
C ARG A 61 -0.09 -0.52 -17.17
N GLN A 62 -0.63 -1.18 -16.15
CA GLN A 62 -1.70 -2.19 -16.31
C GLN A 62 -3.02 -1.71 -15.69
N PRO A 63 -3.83 -0.89 -16.38
CA PRO A 63 -5.11 -0.45 -15.88
C PRO A 63 -6.02 -1.64 -15.60
N ARG A 64 -6.80 -1.54 -14.53
CA ARG A 64 -7.74 -2.54 -14.02
C ARG A 64 -7.11 -3.86 -13.51
N ARG A 65 -5.79 -4.07 -13.65
CA ARG A 65 -5.16 -5.29 -13.16
C ARG A 65 -5.36 -5.47 -11.64
N ALA A 66 -5.17 -4.40 -10.86
CA ALA A 66 -5.35 -4.45 -9.41
C ALA A 66 -6.83 -4.72 -9.04
N ARG A 67 -7.79 -4.12 -9.74
CA ARG A 67 -9.22 -4.42 -9.56
C ARG A 67 -9.53 -5.89 -9.86
N ILE A 68 -9.05 -6.41 -11.00
CA ILE A 68 -9.25 -7.82 -11.38
C ILE A 68 -8.68 -8.73 -10.27
N SER A 69 -7.46 -8.48 -9.79
CA SER A 69 -6.83 -9.27 -8.75
C SER A 69 -7.60 -9.23 -7.42
N ASN A 70 -8.08 -8.05 -7.00
CA ASN A 70 -8.67 -7.87 -5.68
C ASN A 70 -10.19 -8.13 -5.64
N ILE A 71 -10.90 -7.98 -6.76
CA ILE A 71 -12.36 -8.10 -6.82
C ILE A 71 -12.76 -9.34 -7.64
N ASP A 72 -12.39 -9.41 -8.92
CA ASP A 72 -12.84 -10.49 -9.80
C ASP A 72 -12.25 -11.85 -9.39
N MET A 73 -10.95 -11.87 -9.01
CA MET A 73 -10.33 -13.10 -8.52
C MET A 73 -10.81 -13.49 -7.12
N LEU A 74 -11.20 -12.53 -6.25
CA LEU A 74 -11.81 -12.85 -4.97
C LEU A 74 -13.18 -13.53 -5.15
N ALA A 75 -13.98 -13.09 -6.12
CA ALA A 75 -15.24 -13.73 -6.45
C ALA A 75 -15.05 -15.18 -6.97
N LYS A 76 -13.90 -15.45 -7.61
CA LYS A 76 -13.61 -16.75 -8.22
C LYS A 76 -12.83 -17.69 -7.30
N TYR A 77 -11.95 -17.16 -6.45
CA TYR A 77 -11.06 -17.91 -5.57
C TYR A 77 -11.21 -17.46 -4.13
N ASP A 78 -11.48 -18.39 -3.22
CA ASP A 78 -11.53 -18.09 -1.77
C ASP A 78 -10.09 -18.04 -1.21
N TYR A 79 -9.36 -16.95 -1.48
CA TYR A 79 -7.97 -16.77 -1.06
C TYR A 79 -7.81 -16.03 0.27
N ILE A 80 -8.92 -15.71 0.96
CA ILE A 80 -8.90 -15.05 2.28
C ILE A 80 -9.67 -15.92 3.28
N GLY A 81 -9.04 -16.33 4.37
CA GLY A 81 -9.80 -17.02 5.42
C GLY A 81 -8.96 -17.80 6.42
N LEU A 82 -9.62 -18.17 7.53
CA LEU A 82 -9.02 -18.95 8.61
C LEU A 82 -8.50 -20.32 8.16
N ARG A 83 -9.10 -20.89 7.11
CA ARG A 83 -8.63 -22.14 6.50
C ARG A 83 -7.15 -22.03 6.10
N HIS A 84 -6.79 -20.94 5.40
CA HIS A 84 -5.40 -20.72 4.97
C HIS A 84 -4.47 -20.46 6.15
N LEU A 85 -4.95 -19.79 7.20
CA LEU A 85 -4.16 -19.60 8.42
C LEU A 85 -3.81 -20.94 9.08
N VAL A 86 -4.76 -21.87 9.15
CA VAL A 86 -4.52 -23.21 9.73
C VAL A 86 -3.64 -24.09 8.86
N THR A 87 -3.84 -24.08 7.54
CA THR A 87 -3.14 -25.00 6.61
C THR A 87 -1.81 -24.47 6.12
N GLN A 88 -1.66 -23.14 5.98
CA GLN A 88 -0.50 -22.50 5.37
C GLN A 88 0.22 -21.52 6.31
N GLY A 89 -0.40 -21.21 7.46
CA GLY A 89 0.12 -20.22 8.42
C GLY A 89 -0.03 -18.77 7.97
N CYS A 90 -0.90 -18.51 6.99
CA CYS A 90 -1.22 -17.20 6.44
C CYS A 90 -2.74 -17.08 6.25
N ILE A 91 -3.33 -15.92 6.56
CA ILE A 91 -4.77 -15.71 6.36
C ILE A 91 -5.13 -15.49 4.90
N PHE A 92 -4.19 -14.95 4.13
CA PHE A 92 -4.27 -14.87 2.67
C PHE A 92 -3.51 -16.06 2.08
N ASP A 93 -4.03 -16.64 1.00
CA ASP A 93 -3.35 -17.74 0.30
C ASP A 93 -2.09 -17.20 -0.41
N PRO A 94 -0.88 -17.50 0.09
CA PRO A 94 0.34 -16.94 -0.49
C PRO A 94 0.67 -17.54 -1.86
N GLU A 95 0.26 -18.78 -2.13
CA GLU A 95 0.46 -19.43 -3.43
C GLU A 95 -0.36 -18.73 -4.52
N LEU A 96 -1.62 -18.42 -4.22
CA LEU A 96 -2.45 -17.68 -5.18
C LEU A 96 -1.94 -16.25 -5.37
N LEU A 97 -1.66 -15.51 -4.27
CA LEU A 97 -1.40 -14.07 -4.35
C LEU A 97 -0.01 -13.73 -4.90
N TYR A 98 1.02 -14.53 -4.55
CA TYR A 98 2.42 -14.19 -4.87
C TYR A 98 3.08 -15.12 -5.89
N HIS A 99 2.36 -16.19 -6.34
CA HIS A 99 2.84 -17.08 -7.39
C HIS A 99 1.84 -17.15 -8.56
N ARG A 100 0.61 -17.63 -8.35
CA ARG A 100 -0.31 -17.85 -9.46
C ARG A 100 -0.90 -16.57 -10.04
N PHE A 101 -1.30 -15.60 -9.22
CA PHE A 101 -1.81 -14.33 -9.75
C PHE A 101 -0.75 -13.57 -10.55
N PRO A 102 0.46 -13.33 -10.01
CA PRO A 102 1.45 -12.50 -10.69
C PRO A 102 2.11 -13.14 -11.91
N TYR A 103 1.99 -14.45 -12.11
CA TYR A 103 2.64 -15.14 -13.23
C TYR A 103 1.66 -15.81 -14.21
N GLU A 104 0.48 -16.26 -13.73
CA GLU A 104 -0.39 -17.12 -14.53
C GLU A 104 -1.76 -16.50 -14.78
N LEU A 105 -2.47 -16.07 -13.72
CA LEU A 105 -3.88 -15.73 -13.76
C LEU A 105 -4.14 -14.25 -14.05
N VAL A 106 -3.32 -13.39 -13.47
CA VAL A 106 -3.36 -11.92 -13.63
C VAL A 106 -1.91 -11.42 -13.66
N PRO A 107 -1.11 -11.80 -14.68
CA PRO A 107 0.31 -11.54 -14.68
C PRO A 107 0.65 -10.05 -14.65
N TYR A 108 1.76 -9.70 -13.98
CA TYR A 108 2.36 -8.38 -14.11
C TYR A 108 3.13 -8.30 -15.43
N ASP A 109 3.12 -7.13 -16.04
CA ASP A 109 4.06 -6.79 -17.12
C ASP A 109 5.40 -6.37 -16.52
N TYR A 110 6.23 -7.39 -16.21
CA TYR A 110 7.54 -7.18 -15.61
C TYR A 110 8.48 -6.43 -16.56
N ASP A 111 8.37 -6.64 -17.87
CA ASP A 111 9.19 -5.96 -18.86
C ASP A 111 8.90 -4.46 -18.85
N GLU A 112 7.62 -4.06 -18.77
CA GLU A 112 7.23 -2.66 -18.65
C GLU A 112 7.67 -2.07 -17.31
N TYR A 113 7.48 -2.79 -16.19
CA TYR A 113 7.96 -2.36 -14.87
C TYR A 113 9.46 -2.02 -14.91
N PHE A 114 10.30 -2.97 -15.32
CA PHE A 114 11.75 -2.76 -15.35
C PHE A 114 12.18 -1.75 -16.43
N ARG A 115 11.41 -1.60 -17.52
CA ARG A 115 11.63 -0.56 -18.53
C ARG A 115 11.43 0.83 -17.91
N ASN A 116 10.39 1.02 -17.11
CA ASN A 116 10.11 2.29 -16.45
C ASN A 116 11.14 2.60 -15.36
N CYS A 117 11.61 1.62 -14.60
CA CYS A 117 12.75 1.77 -13.69
C CYS A 117 14.01 2.25 -14.43
N ARG A 118 14.35 1.65 -15.58
CA ARG A 118 15.50 2.09 -16.41
C ARG A 118 15.34 3.50 -16.98
N ARG A 119 14.11 4.00 -17.10
CA ARG A 119 13.79 5.37 -17.51
C ARG A 119 13.85 6.39 -16.36
N GLY A 120 14.17 5.91 -15.15
CA GLY A 120 14.34 6.72 -13.96
C GLY A 120 13.08 6.85 -13.10
N GLU A 121 12.10 5.97 -13.27
CA GLU A 121 11.03 5.84 -12.27
C GLU A 121 11.54 5.05 -11.06
N VAL A 122 11.23 5.53 -9.87
CA VAL A 122 11.57 4.91 -8.61
C VAL A 122 10.31 4.40 -7.95
N PHE A 123 10.28 3.12 -7.61
CA PHE A 123 9.19 2.51 -6.85
C PHE A 123 9.74 1.86 -5.59
N GLU A 124 9.46 2.46 -4.44
CA GLU A 124 9.84 1.95 -3.14
C GLU A 124 8.68 1.22 -2.46
N MET A 125 8.98 0.06 -1.89
CA MET A 125 8.05 -0.69 -1.06
C MET A 125 8.54 -0.70 0.38
N VAL A 126 7.68 -0.29 1.30
CA VAL A 126 8.01 -0.22 2.72
C VAL A 126 7.84 -1.58 3.36
N THR A 127 8.86 -2.00 4.11
CA THR A 127 8.84 -3.20 4.95
C THR A 127 9.24 -2.86 6.38
N THR A 128 8.86 -3.69 7.34
CA THR A 128 9.36 -3.61 8.72
C THR A 128 10.41 -4.68 8.94
N ASN A 129 11.64 -4.27 9.21
CA ASN A 129 12.70 -5.19 9.60
C ASN A 129 12.46 -5.70 11.02
N CYS A 130 12.23 -7.01 11.17
CA CYS A 130 11.91 -7.61 12.46
C CYS A 130 13.04 -7.51 13.49
N GLN A 131 14.30 -7.47 13.04
CA GLN A 131 15.48 -7.37 13.94
C GLN A 131 15.62 -5.97 14.52
N THR A 132 15.42 -4.95 13.70
CA THR A 132 15.63 -3.55 14.09
C THR A 132 14.35 -2.89 14.60
N GLY A 133 13.17 -3.36 14.18
CA GLY A 133 11.88 -2.75 14.46
C GLY A 133 11.63 -1.44 13.71
N PHE A 134 12.45 -1.14 12.67
CA PHE A 134 12.34 0.06 11.84
C PHE A 134 11.87 -0.26 10.42
N ALA A 135 11.38 0.77 9.72
CA ALA A 135 11.05 0.68 8.31
C ALA A 135 12.33 0.50 7.47
N GLU A 136 12.21 -0.27 6.40
CA GLU A 136 13.14 -0.27 5.28
C GLU A 136 12.34 0.05 4.00
N TYR A 137 12.87 0.97 3.20
CA TYR A 137 12.30 1.42 1.94
C TYR A 137 13.13 0.79 0.83
N LEU A 138 12.54 -0.16 0.14
CA LEU A 138 13.28 -1.07 -0.74
C LEU A 138 12.77 -0.98 -2.17
N THR A 139 13.69 -1.02 -3.11
CA THR A 139 13.41 -1.08 -4.55
C THR A 139 13.90 -2.39 -5.14
N GLU A 140 13.31 -2.82 -6.26
CA GLU A 140 13.84 -3.91 -7.07
C GLU A 140 13.98 -3.45 -8.52
N THR A 141 15.22 -3.34 -8.97
CA THR A 141 15.57 -2.82 -10.30
C THR A 141 16.52 -3.74 -11.08
N SER A 142 16.87 -4.91 -10.53
CA SER A 142 17.83 -5.84 -11.14
C SER A 142 17.29 -6.58 -12.37
N GLY A 143 15.97 -6.59 -12.56
CA GLY A 143 15.30 -7.38 -13.60
C GLY A 143 14.76 -8.72 -13.09
N ASP A 144 14.90 -9.00 -11.78
CA ASP A 144 14.42 -10.24 -11.18
C ASP A 144 12.96 -10.10 -10.72
N SER A 145 12.03 -10.66 -11.52
CA SER A 145 10.60 -10.64 -11.23
C SER A 145 10.24 -11.43 -9.96
N HIS A 146 10.97 -12.51 -9.67
CA HIS A 146 10.73 -13.29 -8.45
C HIS A 146 11.08 -12.46 -7.21
N ARG A 147 12.22 -11.80 -7.23
CA ARG A 147 12.67 -10.91 -6.17
C ARG A 147 11.70 -9.73 -5.97
N LEU A 148 11.17 -9.16 -7.06
CA LEU A 148 10.14 -8.10 -7.01
C LEU A 148 8.87 -8.57 -6.29
N ASN A 149 8.39 -9.79 -6.61
CA ASN A 149 7.21 -10.35 -5.93
C ASN A 149 7.48 -10.71 -4.48
N GLU A 150 8.67 -11.20 -4.12
CA GLU A 150 9.04 -11.45 -2.73
C GLU A 150 9.13 -10.14 -1.91
N LEU A 151 9.56 -9.04 -2.53
CA LEU A 151 9.53 -7.72 -1.89
C LEU A 151 8.08 -7.26 -1.65
N ALA A 152 7.19 -7.38 -2.63
CA ALA A 152 5.77 -7.07 -2.48
C ALA A 152 5.12 -7.95 -1.40
N ARG A 153 5.47 -9.24 -1.35
CA ARG A 153 5.05 -10.16 -0.30
C ARG A 153 5.55 -9.72 1.07
N ALA A 154 6.82 -9.32 1.21
CA ALA A 154 7.38 -8.82 2.46
C ALA A 154 6.63 -7.59 2.95
N SER A 155 6.41 -6.59 2.04
CA SER A 155 5.65 -5.38 2.33
C SER A 155 4.20 -5.65 2.77
N SER A 156 3.61 -6.79 2.37
CA SER A 156 2.21 -7.14 2.66
C SER A 156 2.05 -8.26 3.70
N SER A 157 3.12 -8.70 4.35
CA SER A 157 3.10 -9.78 5.34
C SER A 157 2.62 -9.27 6.69
N LEU A 158 1.31 -9.37 6.93
CA LEU A 158 0.67 -8.90 8.15
C LEU A 158 1.15 -9.66 9.40
N PRO A 159 1.41 -8.98 10.52
CA PRO A 159 1.80 -9.64 11.77
C PRO A 159 0.70 -10.59 12.25
N TYR A 160 1.10 -11.69 12.89
CA TYR A 160 0.27 -12.77 13.46
C TYR A 160 -0.45 -13.68 12.45
N VAL A 161 -0.75 -13.17 11.27
CA VAL A 161 -1.58 -13.85 10.25
C VAL A 161 -0.84 -14.09 8.95
N SER A 162 0.47 -13.80 8.90
CA SER A 162 1.39 -14.14 7.82
C SER A 162 2.74 -14.59 8.38
N LYS A 163 3.49 -15.34 7.57
CA LYS A 163 4.86 -15.71 7.90
C LYS A 163 5.81 -14.53 7.71
N ILE A 164 6.86 -14.47 8.54
CA ILE A 164 8.00 -13.57 8.29
C ILE A 164 8.64 -13.96 6.96
N VAL A 165 8.90 -12.98 6.11
CA VAL A 165 9.57 -13.15 4.83
C VAL A 165 11.05 -12.84 5.02
N ASN A 166 11.92 -13.74 4.57
CA ASN A 166 13.36 -13.44 4.51
C ASN A 166 13.65 -12.76 3.17
N PHE A 167 13.98 -11.47 3.22
CA PHE A 167 14.38 -10.70 2.04
C PHE A 167 15.80 -10.19 2.26
N ASP A 168 16.73 -10.62 1.39
CA ASP A 168 18.17 -10.31 1.50
C ASP A 168 18.80 -10.69 2.84
N GLY A 169 18.43 -11.85 3.40
CA GLY A 169 18.92 -12.30 4.69
C GLY A 169 18.31 -11.58 5.89
N LYS A 170 17.38 -10.64 5.67
CA LYS A 170 16.69 -9.90 6.72
C LYS A 170 15.25 -10.40 6.89
N PRO A 171 14.80 -10.64 8.14
CA PRO A 171 13.42 -11.02 8.42
C PRO A 171 12.50 -9.79 8.33
N MET A 172 11.54 -9.81 7.40
CA MET A 172 10.65 -8.70 7.09
C MET A 172 9.19 -9.04 7.34
N LEU A 173 8.43 -8.04 7.75
CA LEU A 173 6.96 -8.01 7.83
C LEU A 173 6.42 -6.73 7.19
N ASP A 174 5.08 -6.61 7.15
CA ASP A 174 4.32 -5.49 6.58
C ASP A 174 4.85 -4.13 7.07
N GLY A 175 5.09 -3.23 6.13
CA GLY A 175 5.59 -1.88 6.41
C GLY A 175 4.64 -1.06 7.28
N GLY A 176 3.34 -1.31 7.19
CA GLY A 176 2.32 -0.63 7.99
C GLY A 176 2.34 -0.96 9.49
N ILE A 177 3.36 -1.69 9.98
CA ILE A 177 3.64 -1.81 11.41
C ILE A 177 4.27 -0.52 11.94
N VAL A 178 5.18 0.08 11.16
CA VAL A 178 6.00 1.22 11.60
C VAL A 178 5.83 2.46 10.74
N ASP A 179 5.48 2.31 9.46
CA ASP A 179 5.23 3.42 8.55
C ASP A 179 4.12 3.07 7.55
N SER A 180 2.88 3.43 7.91
CA SER A 180 1.70 3.14 7.09
C SER A 180 1.48 4.16 5.97
N ILE A 181 1.99 5.41 6.13
CA ILE A 181 1.82 6.53 5.19
C ILE A 181 3.15 7.28 5.10
N PRO A 182 4.10 6.82 4.26
CA PRO A 182 5.51 7.24 4.26
C PRO A 182 5.76 8.64 3.66
N VAL A 183 4.93 9.63 4.03
CA VAL A 183 5.05 11.00 3.52
C VAL A 183 6.35 11.67 3.98
N MET A 184 6.78 11.43 5.23
CA MET A 184 8.01 12.03 5.75
C MET A 184 9.24 11.46 5.02
N HIS A 185 9.25 10.15 4.74
CA HIS A 185 10.31 9.56 3.94
C HIS A 185 10.39 10.20 2.54
N SER A 186 9.26 10.39 1.87
CA SER A 186 9.23 11.07 0.56
C SER A 186 9.80 12.48 0.63
N ILE A 187 9.46 13.26 1.65
CA ILE A 187 10.00 14.62 1.87
C ILE A 187 11.51 14.57 2.14
N GLU A 188 11.99 13.62 2.95
CA GLU A 188 13.42 13.41 3.23
C GLU A 188 14.21 13.01 1.98
N MET A 189 13.58 12.32 1.03
CA MET A 189 14.14 11.99 -0.29
C MET A 189 14.15 13.18 -1.27
N GLY A 190 13.62 14.34 -0.85
CA GLY A 190 13.64 15.58 -1.62
C GLY A 190 12.34 15.90 -2.37
N HIS A 191 11.30 15.07 -2.21
CA HIS A 191 9.99 15.30 -2.84
C HIS A 191 9.14 16.22 -1.97
N ASN A 192 9.30 17.54 -2.18
CA ASN A 192 8.60 18.56 -1.36
C ASN A 192 7.11 18.68 -1.69
N THR A 193 6.69 18.23 -2.87
CA THR A 193 5.29 18.11 -3.28
C THR A 193 4.90 16.64 -3.31
N ASN A 194 3.76 16.30 -2.69
CA ASN A 194 3.34 14.90 -2.61
C ASN A 194 1.84 14.76 -2.88
N VAL A 195 1.47 13.69 -3.60
CA VAL A 195 0.10 13.20 -3.69
C VAL A 195 -0.02 11.96 -2.81
N VAL A 196 -0.92 12.00 -1.85
CA VAL A 196 -1.12 10.90 -0.88
C VAL A 196 -2.48 10.25 -1.14
N ILE A 197 -2.50 8.96 -1.42
CA ILE A 197 -3.73 8.19 -1.53
C ILE A 197 -3.96 7.45 -0.22
N CYS A 198 -4.98 7.90 0.54
CA CYS A 198 -5.36 7.30 1.81
C CYS A 198 -6.53 6.32 1.63
N THR A 199 -6.57 5.29 2.48
CA THR A 199 -7.63 4.25 2.48
C THR A 199 -8.69 4.48 3.56
N ARG A 200 -8.65 5.65 4.24
CA ARG A 200 -9.60 6.10 5.25
C ARG A 200 -10.07 7.52 4.95
N ASN A 201 -11.30 7.83 5.30
CA ASN A 201 -11.87 9.18 5.19
C ASN A 201 -11.21 10.15 6.16
N LYS A 202 -11.29 11.46 5.87
CA LYS A 202 -10.76 12.53 6.73
C LYS A 202 -11.32 12.44 8.15
N GLY A 203 -10.45 12.67 9.13
CA GLY A 203 -10.81 12.66 10.56
C GLY A 203 -10.97 11.26 11.17
N TRP A 204 -10.86 10.18 10.40
CA TRP A 204 -10.85 8.83 10.96
C TRP A 204 -9.58 8.60 11.79
N ARG A 205 -9.74 7.94 12.95
CA ARG A 205 -8.61 7.49 13.79
C ARG A 205 -8.86 6.07 14.28
N ASP A 206 -7.80 5.29 14.42
CA ASP A 206 -7.89 3.97 15.02
C ASP A 206 -8.13 4.11 16.53
N THR A 207 -9.29 3.69 16.99
CA THR A 207 -9.70 3.76 18.40
C THR A 207 -9.33 2.50 19.18
N GLY A 208 -8.62 1.57 18.55
CA GLY A 208 -8.05 0.42 19.22
C GLY A 208 -7.04 0.84 20.28
N ARG A 209 -6.61 -0.13 21.08
CA ARG A 209 -5.59 0.10 22.11
C ARG A 209 -4.31 -0.60 21.72
N ASP A 210 -3.21 0.12 21.81
CA ASP A 210 -1.90 -0.51 21.77
C ASP A 210 -1.71 -1.40 22.98
N HIS A 211 -1.25 -2.62 22.76
CA HIS A 211 -1.07 -3.62 23.83
C HIS A 211 0.37 -4.12 23.84
N LYS A 212 0.90 -4.33 25.05
CA LYS A 212 2.17 -5.04 25.21
C LYS A 212 2.03 -6.44 24.61
N GLN A 213 2.93 -6.74 23.68
CA GLN A 213 2.91 -8.03 23.00
C GLN A 213 3.27 -9.17 23.97
N PRO A 214 2.57 -10.30 23.94
CA PRO A 214 2.92 -11.46 24.76
C PRO A 214 4.37 -11.88 24.56
N LYS A 215 5.07 -12.27 25.63
CA LYS A 215 6.52 -12.56 25.59
C LYS A 215 6.90 -13.70 24.63
N PHE A 216 5.99 -14.64 24.39
CA PHE A 216 6.21 -15.78 23.50
C PHE A 216 6.00 -15.45 22.02
N VAL A 217 5.21 -14.40 21.71
CA VAL A 217 4.99 -13.94 20.31
C VAL A 217 6.19 -13.13 19.89
N TYR A 218 6.77 -13.47 18.73
CA TYR A 218 7.99 -12.85 18.21
C TYR A 218 9.12 -12.73 19.25
N ARG A 219 9.30 -13.79 20.08
CA ARG A 219 10.29 -13.79 21.20
C ARG A 219 11.71 -13.46 20.74
N ASN A 220 12.07 -13.83 19.52
CA ASN A 220 13.39 -13.59 18.93
C ASN A 220 13.53 -12.18 18.32
N TYR A 221 12.44 -11.38 18.32
CA TYR A 221 12.40 -10.05 17.72
C TYR A 221 11.86 -9.01 18.72
N PRO A 222 12.63 -8.67 19.78
CA PRO A 222 12.15 -7.79 20.85
C PRO A 222 11.82 -6.37 20.34
N ARG A 223 12.56 -5.86 19.34
CA ARG A 223 12.33 -4.54 18.76
C ARG A 223 11.05 -4.50 17.91
N LEU A 224 10.77 -5.57 17.14
CA LEU A 224 9.48 -5.72 16.46
C LEU A 224 8.31 -5.69 17.45
N ARG A 225 8.44 -6.35 18.61
CA ARG A 225 7.40 -6.34 19.64
C ARG A 225 7.13 -4.94 20.20
N VAL A 226 8.18 -4.13 20.34
CA VAL A 226 8.04 -2.71 20.71
C VAL A 226 7.30 -1.95 19.60
N ALA A 227 7.70 -2.09 18.35
CA ALA A 227 7.02 -1.45 17.21
C ALA A 227 5.53 -1.81 17.16
N LEU A 228 5.20 -3.10 17.29
CA LEU A 228 3.81 -3.58 17.33
C LEU A 228 2.99 -3.01 18.50
N SER A 229 3.62 -2.71 19.64
CA SER A 229 2.94 -2.14 20.81
C SER A 229 2.69 -0.63 20.71
N HIS A 230 3.20 0.04 19.69
CA HIS A 230 2.96 1.47 19.41
C HIS A 230 2.34 1.71 18.02
N ARG A 231 1.93 0.64 17.35
CA ARG A 231 1.48 0.71 15.96
C ARG A 231 0.28 1.66 15.76
N ILE A 232 -0.70 1.61 16.67
CA ILE A 232 -1.92 2.43 16.56
C ILE A 232 -1.58 3.90 16.81
N GLU A 233 -0.77 4.17 17.82
CA GLU A 233 -0.31 5.51 18.14
C GLU A 233 0.48 6.12 16.96
N VAL A 234 1.43 5.36 16.38
CA VAL A 234 2.22 5.80 15.22
C VAL A 234 1.31 6.10 14.03
N TYR A 235 0.38 5.20 13.71
CA TYR A 235 -0.54 5.39 12.61
C TYR A 235 -1.44 6.62 12.79
N ASN A 236 -1.99 6.83 13.98
CA ASN A 236 -2.82 8.00 14.25
C ASN A 236 -2.02 9.31 14.13
N ARG A 237 -0.77 9.34 14.59
CA ARG A 237 0.14 10.50 14.39
C ARG A 237 0.41 10.77 12.91
N GLN A 238 0.54 9.73 12.09
CA GLN A 238 0.68 9.90 10.64
C GLN A 238 -0.57 10.51 10.02
N LEU A 239 -1.76 10.07 10.43
CA LEU A 239 -3.02 10.67 9.97
C LEU A 239 -3.17 12.13 10.42
N ASP A 240 -2.73 12.47 11.66
CA ASP A 240 -2.71 13.86 12.13
C ASP A 240 -1.77 14.71 11.26
N LEU A 241 -0.58 14.20 10.96
CA LEU A 241 0.39 14.87 10.10
C LEU A 241 -0.14 15.06 8.66
N ILE A 242 -0.81 14.06 8.08
CA ILE A 242 -1.43 14.17 6.75
C ILE A 242 -2.49 15.28 6.75
N ASP A 243 -3.36 15.32 7.78
CA ASP A 243 -4.38 16.36 7.89
C ASP A 243 -3.74 17.76 8.03
N GLU A 244 -2.68 17.89 8.82
CA GLU A 244 -1.93 19.14 8.99
C GLU A 244 -1.23 19.61 7.70
N LEU A 245 -0.52 18.71 7.02
CA LEU A 245 0.19 19.05 5.76
C LEU A 245 -0.79 19.39 4.62
N GLU A 246 -1.94 18.71 4.57
CA GLU A 246 -3.03 19.04 3.65
C GLU A 246 -3.59 20.44 3.92
N GLU A 247 -3.89 20.78 5.18
CA GLU A 247 -4.38 22.10 5.57
C GLU A 247 -3.37 23.22 5.30
N GLN A 248 -2.09 22.93 5.40
CA GLN A 248 -1.00 23.84 5.04
C GLN A 248 -0.78 23.95 3.51
N GLY A 249 -1.49 23.16 2.71
CA GLY A 249 -1.32 23.12 1.24
C GLY A 249 0.02 22.53 0.78
N LYS A 250 0.70 21.73 1.62
CA LYS A 250 1.99 21.11 1.31
C LYS A 250 1.86 19.77 0.59
N ILE A 251 0.73 19.12 0.74
CA ILE A 251 0.41 17.87 0.05
C ILE A 251 -1.00 17.90 -0.52
N LEU A 252 -1.25 17.06 -1.52
CA LEU A 252 -2.57 16.78 -2.06
C LEU A 252 -3.02 15.40 -1.57
N VAL A 253 -4.24 15.28 -1.08
CA VAL A 253 -4.74 14.02 -0.54
C VAL A 253 -5.97 13.56 -1.29
N VAL A 254 -5.92 12.33 -1.82
CA VAL A 254 -7.08 11.62 -2.37
C VAL A 254 -7.50 10.56 -1.35
N ARG A 255 -8.72 10.70 -0.83
CA ARG A 255 -9.24 9.78 0.20
C ARG A 255 -10.75 9.57 0.07
N PRO A 256 -11.32 8.47 0.60
CA PRO A 256 -12.76 8.27 0.62
C PRO A 256 -13.49 9.45 1.29
N MET A 257 -14.58 9.88 0.69
CA MET A 257 -15.41 10.99 1.21
C MET A 257 -16.27 10.56 2.39
N ASN A 258 -16.70 9.28 2.40
CA ASN A 258 -17.57 8.73 3.40
C ASN A 258 -16.84 7.75 4.33
N PRO A 259 -17.36 7.47 5.53
CA PRO A 259 -16.81 6.45 6.41
C PRO A 259 -16.70 5.09 5.71
N VAL A 260 -15.48 4.55 5.67
CA VAL A 260 -15.18 3.31 4.97
C VAL A 260 -15.68 2.11 5.76
N VAL A 261 -16.66 1.40 5.20
CA VAL A 261 -17.25 0.19 5.79
C VAL A 261 -16.46 -1.09 5.44
N VAL A 262 -15.57 -1.02 4.47
CA VAL A 262 -14.71 -2.14 4.05
C VAL A 262 -13.65 -2.43 5.11
N GLY A 263 -13.58 -3.68 5.57
CA GLY A 263 -12.55 -4.18 6.48
C GLY A 263 -11.24 -4.56 5.75
N ARG A 264 -10.17 -4.82 6.53
CA ARG A 264 -8.87 -5.29 5.95
C ARG A 264 -8.98 -6.65 5.26
N MET A 265 -9.94 -7.49 5.65
CA MET A 265 -10.19 -8.84 5.13
C MET A 265 -11.61 -8.95 4.58
N GLU A 266 -12.13 -7.87 3.99
CA GLU A 266 -13.47 -7.86 3.38
C GLU A 266 -13.56 -8.86 2.23
N LYS A 267 -14.70 -9.54 2.14
CA LYS A 267 -15.00 -10.49 1.06
C LYS A 267 -16.24 -10.12 0.27
N ASP A 268 -16.99 -9.13 0.71
CA ASP A 268 -18.19 -8.67 0.00
C ASP A 268 -17.76 -7.89 -1.26
N VAL A 269 -17.88 -8.54 -2.40
CA VAL A 269 -17.49 -8.00 -3.70
C VAL A 269 -18.24 -6.71 -4.02
N ASN A 270 -19.50 -6.57 -3.60
CA ASN A 270 -20.28 -5.36 -3.87
C ASN A 270 -19.74 -4.16 -3.08
N LYS A 271 -19.32 -4.37 -1.83
CA LYS A 271 -18.68 -3.31 -1.04
C LYS A 271 -17.33 -2.92 -1.62
N LEU A 272 -16.56 -3.91 -2.10
CA LEU A 272 -15.26 -3.68 -2.72
C LEU A 272 -15.42 -2.90 -4.03
N GLU A 273 -16.38 -3.28 -4.87
CA GLU A 273 -16.67 -2.58 -6.13
C GLU A 273 -17.12 -1.13 -5.87
N ALA A 274 -18.02 -0.90 -4.92
CA ALA A 274 -18.46 0.45 -4.58
C ALA A 274 -17.30 1.34 -4.11
N LEU A 275 -16.37 0.79 -3.32
CA LEU A 275 -15.20 1.54 -2.84
C LEU A 275 -14.17 1.77 -3.97
N TYR A 276 -14.01 0.83 -4.89
CA TYR A 276 -13.21 1.00 -6.10
C TYR A 276 -13.75 2.12 -6.99
N GLU A 277 -15.06 2.12 -7.26
CA GLU A 277 -15.72 3.14 -8.09
C GLU A 277 -15.63 4.53 -7.46
N GLU A 278 -15.77 4.65 -6.13
CA GLU A 278 -15.52 5.92 -5.42
C GLU A 278 -14.09 6.41 -5.67
N GLY A 279 -13.10 5.50 -5.55
CA GLY A 279 -11.70 5.81 -5.83
C GLY A 279 -11.47 6.26 -7.27
N PHE A 280 -12.07 5.56 -8.23
CA PHE A 280 -11.97 5.92 -9.64
C PHE A 280 -12.55 7.31 -9.94
N GLN A 281 -13.75 7.61 -9.43
CA GLN A 281 -14.39 8.90 -9.61
C GLN A 281 -13.60 10.05 -8.98
N LEU A 282 -13.07 9.85 -7.76
CA LEU A 282 -12.25 10.86 -7.10
C LEU A 282 -10.90 11.04 -7.80
N GLY A 283 -10.30 9.96 -8.32
CA GLY A 283 -9.11 10.03 -9.16
C GLY A 283 -9.34 10.82 -10.45
N GLU A 284 -10.49 10.61 -11.12
CA GLU A 284 -10.86 11.42 -12.30
C GLU A 284 -11.07 12.90 -11.98
N GLN A 285 -11.70 13.21 -10.85
CA GLN A 285 -11.89 14.60 -10.41
C GLN A 285 -10.56 15.28 -10.06
N PHE A 286 -9.62 14.51 -9.55
CA PHE A 286 -8.30 15.00 -9.16
C PHE A 286 -7.43 15.39 -10.38
N VAL A 287 -7.56 14.68 -11.50
CA VAL A 287 -6.71 14.90 -12.70
C VAL A 287 -7.37 15.76 -13.78
N LYS A 288 -8.65 16.08 -13.67
CA LYS A 288 -9.39 17.01 -14.56
C LYS A 288 -9.29 18.44 -14.07
#